data_c904c79849d17fca175d194d89285c6f
#
_entry.id   c904c79849d17fca175d194d89285c6f
#
_cell.length_a   1.000
_cell.length_b   1.000
_cell.length_c   1.000
_cell.angle_alpha   90.00
_cell.angle_beta   90.00
_cell.angle_gamma   90.00
#
_symmetry.space_group_name_H-M   'P 1'
#
loop_
_entity.id
_entity.type
_entity.pdbx_description
1 polymer ?
#
loop_
_entity_poly.entity_id
_entity_poly.type
_entity_poly.pdbx_seq_one_letter_code
_entity_poly.pdbx_strand_id
1 'polypeptide(L)'
;MTERNARPEQAVLTRDNDRSKTEETRTVVEGMVDGLNDHVIDGIGAFFAPDFHWMGNAGCGTKNGLREFQDNWQRPFQAAFSDKVCIDEARLAEGEWMAAFGRQEATHSGEFMGIAPTGKRVEIRYMDFWKVEDGKIVDNWVMVDFPHVMRQLGVDPFSGHGWEEYDAGRKIPPRPDAA
;
A
#
# COMPACT_ATOMS: atom_id res chain seq x y z
N MET A 1 25.09 22.50 -22.84
CA MET A 1 25.60 21.81 -21.63
C MET A 1 24.39 21.29 -20.89
N THR A 2 24.11 20.02 -21.05
CA THR A 2 22.94 19.35 -20.47
C THR A 2 23.33 18.93 -19.06
N GLU A 3 22.74 19.57 -18.04
CA GLU A 3 22.83 19.08 -16.68
C GLU A 3 22.26 17.67 -16.62
N ARG A 4 23.15 16.70 -16.44
CA ARG A 4 22.73 15.34 -16.08
C ARG A 4 22.00 15.43 -14.74
N ASN A 5 20.71 15.13 -14.73
CA ASN A 5 19.97 14.84 -13.52
C ASN A 5 20.83 13.93 -12.63
N ALA A 6 21.35 14.50 -11.54
CA ALA A 6 21.95 13.69 -10.50
C ALA A 6 20.88 12.70 -10.05
N ARG A 7 21.16 11.40 -10.15
CA ARG A 7 20.31 10.39 -9.52
C ARG A 7 20.24 10.77 -8.04
N PRO A 8 19.06 10.78 -7.44
CA PRO A 8 18.99 10.91 -5.98
C PRO A 8 19.94 9.86 -5.40
N GLU A 9 20.72 10.30 -4.42
CA GLU A 9 21.64 9.42 -3.71
C GLU A 9 20.85 8.20 -3.26
N GLN A 10 21.15 7.05 -3.87
CA GLN A 10 20.50 5.81 -3.47
C GLN A 10 20.87 5.60 -2.02
N ALA A 11 19.89 5.59 -1.14
CA ALA A 11 20.08 5.07 0.20
C ALA A 11 20.57 3.63 0.04
N VAL A 12 21.91 3.47 0.06
CA VAL A 12 22.51 2.15 0.17
C VAL A 12 22.14 1.72 1.58
N LEU A 13 21.22 0.76 1.67
CA LEU A 13 20.95 0.05 2.91
C LEU A 13 22.25 -0.67 3.25
N THR A 14 23.18 0.05 3.90
CA THR A 14 24.35 -0.57 4.50
C THR A 14 23.81 -1.50 5.58
N ARG A 15 24.26 -2.75 5.58
CA ARG A 15 23.96 -3.69 6.65
C ARG A 15 24.38 -3.06 7.98
N ASP A 16 23.44 -2.37 8.60
CA ASP A 16 23.57 -1.96 9.98
C ASP A 16 23.25 -3.22 10.80
N ASN A 17 24.28 -3.82 11.38
CA ASN A 17 24.13 -4.99 12.25
C ASN A 17 23.53 -4.62 13.62
N ASP A 18 22.90 -3.46 13.74
CA ASP A 18 22.18 -3.07 14.93
C ASP A 18 20.89 -3.87 15.07
N ARG A 19 21.03 -5.04 15.72
CA ARG A 19 19.89 -5.91 16.02
C ARG A 19 18.86 -5.22 16.88
N SER A 20 19.26 -4.28 17.74
CA SER A 20 18.33 -3.60 18.65
C SER A 20 17.40 -2.68 17.84
N LYS A 21 17.93 -1.97 16.85
CA LYS A 21 17.14 -1.11 15.96
C LYS A 21 16.21 -1.92 15.05
N THR A 22 16.68 -3.05 14.52
CA THR A 22 15.84 -3.96 13.74
C THR A 22 14.67 -4.50 14.56
N GLU A 23 14.88 -4.88 15.82
CA GLU A 23 13.80 -5.34 16.71
C GLU A 23 12.84 -4.21 17.10
N GLU A 24 13.33 -3.01 17.33
CA GLU A 24 12.49 -1.83 17.53
C GLU A 24 11.58 -1.59 16.32
N THR A 25 12.15 -1.54 15.13
CA THR A 25 11.43 -1.38 13.86
C THR A 25 10.36 -2.46 13.70
N ARG A 26 10.72 -3.71 13.93
CA ARG A 26 9.79 -4.85 13.88
C ARG A 26 8.63 -4.65 14.86
N THR A 27 8.93 -4.34 16.12
CA THR A 27 7.91 -4.15 17.16
C THR A 27 6.92 -3.06 16.81
N VAL A 28 7.40 -1.93 16.29
CA VAL A 28 6.56 -0.79 15.90
C VAL A 28 5.62 -1.17 14.75
N VAL A 29 6.17 -1.77 13.68
CA VAL A 29 5.39 -2.10 12.49
C VAL A 29 4.40 -3.25 12.78
N GLU A 30 4.82 -4.30 13.49
CA GLU A 30 3.93 -5.40 13.87
C GLU A 30 2.77 -4.92 14.76
N GLY A 31 3.05 -4.07 15.75
CA GLY A 31 1.99 -3.47 16.58
C GLY A 31 1.00 -2.63 15.78
N MET A 32 1.48 -1.90 14.78
CA MET A 32 0.62 -1.16 13.85
C MET A 32 -0.26 -2.10 13.01
N VAL A 33 0.31 -3.19 12.46
CA VAL A 33 -0.44 -4.19 11.67
C VAL A 33 -1.50 -4.89 12.51
N ASP A 34 -1.19 -5.23 13.77
CA ASP A 34 -2.17 -5.78 14.70
C ASP A 34 -3.34 -4.82 14.92
N GLY A 35 -3.05 -3.53 15.13
CA GLY A 35 -4.08 -2.49 15.23
C GLY A 35 -4.93 -2.35 13.97
N LEU A 36 -4.34 -2.52 12.77
CA LEU A 36 -5.10 -2.54 11.51
C LEU A 36 -6.04 -3.73 11.43
N ASN A 37 -5.61 -4.92 11.88
CA ASN A 37 -6.43 -6.13 11.89
C ASN A 37 -7.54 -6.06 12.94
N ASP A 38 -7.30 -5.35 14.04
CA ASP A 38 -8.32 -5.06 15.04
C ASP A 38 -9.28 -3.91 14.63
N HIS A 39 -9.10 -3.37 13.42
CA HIS A 39 -9.89 -2.27 12.85
C HIS A 39 -9.84 -0.96 13.67
N VAL A 40 -8.75 -0.74 14.40
CA VAL A 40 -8.55 0.44 15.24
C VAL A 40 -7.98 1.59 14.41
N ILE A 41 -8.83 2.51 13.97
CA ILE A 41 -8.39 3.64 13.15
C ILE A 41 -7.63 4.68 13.99
N ASP A 42 -8.22 5.17 15.06
CA ASP A 42 -7.63 6.26 15.83
C ASP A 42 -6.43 5.79 16.68
N GLY A 43 -6.48 4.58 17.19
CA GLY A 43 -5.43 4.01 18.04
C GLY A 43 -4.11 3.76 17.34
N ILE A 44 -4.11 3.44 16.04
CA ILE A 44 -2.86 3.21 15.31
C ILE A 44 -2.03 4.47 15.14
N GLY A 45 -2.61 5.65 15.33
CA GLY A 45 -1.87 6.92 15.32
C GLY A 45 -0.70 6.95 16.29
N ALA A 46 -0.73 6.13 17.34
CA ALA A 46 0.39 6.01 18.28
C ALA A 46 1.68 5.46 17.64
N PHE A 47 1.61 4.76 16.53
CA PHE A 47 2.75 4.18 15.82
C PHE A 47 3.39 5.13 14.79
N PHE A 48 2.72 6.21 14.43
CA PHE A 48 3.17 7.14 13.39
C PHE A 48 3.71 8.45 13.96
N ALA A 49 4.70 9.03 13.27
CA ALA A 49 5.07 10.41 13.50
C ALA A 49 3.94 11.33 13.00
N PRO A 50 3.71 12.49 13.66
CA PRO A 50 2.64 13.41 13.24
C PRO A 50 2.77 13.91 11.81
N ASP A 51 4.00 14.04 11.33
CA ASP A 51 4.40 14.53 10.01
C ASP A 51 4.85 13.43 9.06
N PHE A 52 4.47 12.18 9.31
CA PHE A 52 4.88 11.07 8.46
C PHE A 52 4.36 11.21 7.02
N HIS A 53 5.02 10.55 6.09
CA HIS A 53 4.65 10.54 4.69
C HIS A 53 4.14 9.16 4.28
N TRP A 54 2.97 9.13 3.68
CA TRP A 54 2.41 7.93 3.08
C TRP A 54 2.39 8.07 1.57
N MET A 55 3.15 7.23 0.88
CA MET A 55 3.33 7.27 -0.57
C MET A 55 2.64 6.08 -1.21
N GLY A 56 1.36 6.29 -1.55
CA GLY A 56 0.56 5.29 -2.24
C GLY A 56 0.74 5.35 -3.76
N ASN A 57 0.37 4.25 -4.43
CA ASN A 57 0.35 4.18 -5.88
C ASN A 57 -0.77 5.03 -6.51
N ALA A 58 -0.81 5.04 -7.85
CA ALA A 58 -1.91 5.69 -8.59
C ALA A 58 -3.29 5.21 -8.10
N GLY A 59 -4.19 6.15 -7.90
CA GLY A 59 -5.52 5.93 -7.32
C GLY A 59 -5.61 6.29 -5.84
N CYS A 60 -4.54 6.12 -5.04
CA CYS A 60 -4.51 6.59 -3.66
C CYS A 60 -3.70 7.87 -3.45
N GLY A 61 -2.66 8.09 -4.25
CA GLY A 61 -1.81 9.28 -4.14
C GLY A 61 -1.00 9.33 -2.84
N THR A 62 -0.35 10.47 -2.58
CA THR A 62 0.45 10.71 -1.38
C THR A 62 -0.38 11.39 -0.30
N LYS A 63 -0.11 11.09 0.97
CA LYS A 63 -0.68 11.74 2.15
C LYS A 63 0.43 12.30 3.02
N ASN A 64 0.28 13.54 3.46
CA ASN A 64 1.26 14.22 4.29
C ASN A 64 0.69 14.38 5.71
N GLY A 65 1.24 13.64 6.63
CA GLY A 65 0.83 13.59 8.02
C GLY A 65 -0.32 12.62 8.31
N LEU A 66 -0.42 12.26 9.58
CA LEU A 66 -1.35 11.25 10.09
C LEU A 66 -2.81 11.60 9.79
N ARG A 67 -3.20 12.86 9.94
CA ARG A 67 -4.59 13.27 9.73
C ARG A 67 -5.03 13.07 8.29
N GLU A 68 -4.21 13.53 7.31
CA GLU A 68 -4.53 13.37 5.90
C GLU A 68 -4.60 11.90 5.50
N PHE A 69 -3.67 11.07 6.03
CA PHE A 69 -3.70 9.62 5.83
C PHE A 69 -4.99 9.00 6.36
N GLN A 70 -5.39 9.33 7.60
CA GLN A 70 -6.61 8.76 8.20
C GLN A 70 -7.87 9.20 7.47
N ASP A 71 -8.00 10.49 7.16
CA ASP A 71 -9.23 11.03 6.58
C ASP A 71 -9.39 10.69 5.09
N ASN A 72 -8.29 10.68 4.31
CA ASN A 72 -8.33 10.54 2.85
C ASN A 72 -7.91 9.15 2.34
N TRP A 73 -7.48 8.25 3.21
CA TRP A 73 -7.15 6.87 2.86
C TRP A 73 -7.75 5.85 3.82
N GLN A 74 -7.35 5.89 5.09
CA GLN A 74 -7.68 4.81 6.02
C GLN A 74 -9.18 4.66 6.26
N ARG A 75 -9.89 5.75 6.54
CA ARG A 75 -11.35 5.73 6.80
C ARG A 75 -12.15 5.34 5.55
N PRO A 76 -11.92 5.94 4.36
CA PRO A 76 -12.58 5.51 3.14
C PRO A 76 -12.33 4.03 2.81
N PHE A 77 -11.08 3.57 2.94
CA PHE A 77 -10.73 2.20 2.67
C PHE A 77 -11.36 1.22 3.68
N GLN A 78 -11.39 1.58 4.95
CA GLN A 78 -12.09 0.79 5.98
C GLN A 78 -13.60 0.77 5.75
N ALA A 79 -14.20 1.85 5.26
CA ALA A 79 -15.63 1.88 4.93
C ALA A 79 -15.96 0.98 3.73
N ALA A 80 -15.07 0.94 2.73
CA ALA A 80 -15.23 0.07 1.57
C ALA A 80 -15.06 -1.42 1.89
N PHE A 81 -14.18 -1.75 2.85
CA PHE A 81 -13.75 -3.10 3.21
C PHE A 81 -13.70 -3.28 4.74
N SER A 82 -14.88 -3.25 5.38
CA SER A 82 -15.01 -3.14 6.84
C SER A 82 -14.50 -4.34 7.63
N ASP A 83 -14.45 -5.52 7.00
CA ASP A 83 -14.03 -6.80 7.59
C ASP A 83 -12.64 -7.25 7.08
N LYS A 84 -11.84 -6.32 6.57
CA LYS A 84 -10.54 -6.67 6.00
C LYS A 84 -9.59 -7.27 7.03
N VAL A 85 -8.84 -8.28 6.62
CA VAL A 85 -7.76 -8.92 7.38
C VAL A 85 -6.49 -8.91 6.54
N CYS A 86 -5.40 -8.37 7.10
CA CYS A 86 -4.07 -8.39 6.48
C CYS A 86 -3.41 -9.74 6.74
N ILE A 87 -2.91 -10.36 5.68
CA ILE A 87 -2.20 -11.64 5.70
C ILE A 87 -0.86 -11.41 4.99
N ASP A 88 0.20 -11.18 5.76
CA ASP A 88 1.54 -11.07 5.20
C ASP A 88 2.07 -12.44 4.81
N GLU A 89 2.54 -12.58 3.57
CA GLU A 89 3.20 -13.79 3.09
C GLU A 89 4.69 -13.79 3.45
N ALA A 90 5.31 -12.62 3.48
CA ALA A 90 6.67 -12.45 3.99
C ALA A 90 6.88 -11.06 4.59
N ARG A 91 7.79 -11.00 5.58
CA ARG A 91 8.28 -9.78 6.21
C ARG A 91 9.79 -9.78 6.24
N LEU A 92 10.39 -8.62 5.98
CA LEU A 92 11.82 -8.39 6.04
C LEU A 92 12.08 -7.15 6.89
N ALA A 93 13.00 -7.22 7.83
CA ALA A 93 13.38 -6.06 8.64
C ALA A 93 14.90 -5.96 8.74
N GLU A 94 15.44 -4.76 8.56
CA GLU A 94 16.87 -4.43 8.71
C GLU A 94 17.02 -2.96 9.11
N GLY A 95 17.65 -2.70 10.27
CA GLY A 95 17.84 -1.36 10.79
C GLY A 95 16.52 -0.62 10.95
N GLU A 96 16.40 0.54 10.32
CA GLU A 96 15.21 1.40 10.34
C GLU A 96 14.10 0.95 9.40
N TRP A 97 14.32 -0.09 8.60
CA TRP A 97 13.42 -0.49 7.55
C TRP A 97 12.73 -1.81 7.82
N MET A 98 11.46 -1.87 7.50
CA MET A 98 10.70 -3.10 7.38
C MET A 98 9.91 -3.10 6.08
N ALA A 99 9.81 -4.27 5.46
CA ALA A 99 8.98 -4.49 4.28
C ALA A 99 8.11 -5.72 4.48
N ALA A 100 6.93 -5.71 3.87
CA ALA A 100 6.06 -6.86 3.77
C ALA A 100 5.41 -6.91 2.39
N PHE A 101 5.06 -8.10 1.97
CA PHE A 101 4.09 -8.29 0.91
C PHE A 101 3.09 -9.37 1.30
N GLY A 102 1.90 -9.24 0.77
CA GLY A 102 0.82 -10.16 1.10
C GLY A 102 -0.48 -9.76 0.46
N ARG A 103 -1.55 -10.12 1.12
CA ARG A 103 -2.90 -9.78 0.69
C ARG A 103 -3.77 -9.41 1.88
N GLN A 104 -4.79 -8.64 1.60
CA GLN A 104 -5.94 -8.51 2.49
C GLN A 104 -7.10 -9.30 1.90
N GLU A 105 -7.85 -9.95 2.75
CA GLU A 105 -9.11 -10.59 2.40
C GLU A 105 -10.25 -9.77 3.01
N ALA A 106 -11.22 -9.40 2.20
CA ALA A 106 -12.29 -8.50 2.63
C ALA A 106 -13.59 -8.72 1.87
N THR A 107 -14.69 -8.23 2.44
CA THR A 107 -15.97 -8.06 1.74
C THR A 107 -16.08 -6.63 1.22
N HIS A 108 -16.39 -6.47 -0.07
CA HIS A 108 -16.69 -5.15 -0.65
C HIS A 108 -18.06 -4.68 -0.17
N SER A 109 -18.07 -3.99 0.97
CA SER A 109 -19.26 -3.58 1.73
C SER A 109 -19.62 -2.10 1.59
N GLY A 110 -18.70 -1.26 1.10
CA GLY A 110 -18.89 0.16 0.85
C GLY A 110 -18.50 0.57 -0.56
N GLU A 111 -18.65 1.85 -0.90
CA GLU A 111 -18.19 2.38 -2.18
C GLU A 111 -16.68 2.31 -2.29
N PHE A 112 -16.16 1.88 -3.46
CA PHE A 112 -14.75 1.81 -3.76
C PHE A 112 -14.48 2.35 -5.17
N MET A 113 -13.82 3.50 -5.27
CA MET A 113 -13.42 4.13 -6.55
C MET A 113 -14.54 4.19 -7.58
N GLY A 114 -15.73 4.66 -7.18
CA GLY A 114 -16.91 4.74 -8.03
C GLY A 114 -17.71 3.44 -8.20
N ILE A 115 -17.27 2.35 -7.60
CA ILE A 115 -17.96 1.06 -7.66
C ILE A 115 -18.85 0.92 -6.41
N ALA A 116 -20.16 0.79 -6.61
CA ALA A 116 -21.12 0.55 -5.54
C ALA A 116 -20.86 -0.78 -4.84
N PRO A 117 -21.17 -0.92 -3.53
CA PRO A 117 -20.94 -2.15 -2.78
C PRO A 117 -21.58 -3.37 -3.46
N THR A 118 -20.78 -4.41 -3.62
CA THR A 118 -21.21 -5.63 -4.32
C THR A 118 -21.47 -6.81 -3.37
N GLY A 119 -21.02 -6.73 -2.13
CA GLY A 119 -21.06 -7.84 -1.17
C GLY A 119 -20.09 -9.00 -1.51
N LYS A 120 -19.27 -8.87 -2.54
CA LYS A 120 -18.31 -9.90 -2.93
C LYS A 120 -17.13 -9.98 -1.97
N ARG A 121 -16.61 -11.18 -1.73
CA ARG A 121 -15.28 -11.38 -1.16
C ARG A 121 -14.25 -11.04 -2.21
N VAL A 122 -13.22 -10.31 -1.81
CA VAL A 122 -12.11 -9.89 -2.66
C VAL A 122 -10.77 -10.14 -1.98
N GLU A 123 -9.75 -10.38 -2.79
CA GLU A 123 -8.35 -10.39 -2.43
C GLU A 123 -7.71 -9.08 -2.86
N ILE A 124 -7.04 -8.39 -1.95
CA ILE A 124 -6.39 -7.11 -2.17
C ILE A 124 -4.90 -7.30 -1.95
N ARG A 125 -4.12 -7.47 -3.01
CA ARG A 125 -2.66 -7.66 -2.94
C ARG A 125 -1.97 -6.36 -2.60
N TYR A 126 -0.90 -6.43 -1.79
CA TYR A 126 -0.12 -5.26 -1.41
C TYR A 126 1.36 -5.58 -1.23
N MET A 127 2.15 -4.52 -1.30
CA MET A 127 3.54 -4.46 -0.86
C MET A 127 3.73 -3.16 -0.10
N ASP A 128 4.37 -3.24 1.05
CA ASP A 128 4.64 -2.12 1.93
C ASP A 128 6.11 -2.03 2.30
N PHE A 129 6.62 -0.81 2.41
CA PHE A 129 7.89 -0.48 3.01
C PHE A 129 7.67 0.60 4.06
N TRP A 130 8.10 0.35 5.28
CA TRP A 130 8.05 1.31 6.38
C TRP A 130 9.45 1.72 6.80
N LYS A 131 9.63 3.00 7.10
CA LYS A 131 10.81 3.52 7.77
C LYS A 131 10.43 3.93 9.18
N VAL A 132 11.22 3.48 10.16
CA VAL A 132 11.02 3.78 11.59
C VAL A 132 12.20 4.58 12.12
N GLU A 133 11.91 5.74 12.69
CA GLU A 133 12.86 6.58 13.40
C GLU A 133 12.28 6.90 14.78
N ASP A 134 13.10 6.83 15.83
CA ASP A 134 12.72 7.16 17.21
C ASP A 134 11.42 6.48 17.66
N GLY A 135 11.25 5.20 17.31
CA GLY A 135 10.08 4.39 17.67
C GLY A 135 8.78 4.79 16.96
N LYS A 136 8.86 5.52 15.85
CA LYS A 136 7.71 5.95 15.04
C LYS A 136 7.93 5.67 13.57
N ILE A 137 6.84 5.31 12.87
CA ILE A 137 6.83 5.23 11.41
C ILE A 137 6.86 6.67 10.86
N VAL A 138 7.92 6.99 10.11
CA VAL A 138 8.10 8.31 9.49
C VAL A 138 7.75 8.30 8.01
N ASP A 139 7.97 7.19 7.32
CA ASP A 139 7.63 7.00 5.91
C ASP A 139 6.99 5.63 5.69
N ASN A 140 6.06 5.56 4.75
CA ASN A 140 5.48 4.32 4.27
C ASN A 140 5.24 4.38 2.76
N TRP A 141 5.85 3.47 2.00
CA TRP A 141 5.59 3.26 0.58
C TRP A 141 4.68 2.07 0.42
N VAL A 142 3.58 2.27 -0.29
CA VAL A 142 2.53 1.26 -0.47
C VAL A 142 2.20 1.06 -1.94
N MET A 143 2.16 -0.20 -2.33
CA MET A 143 1.61 -0.62 -3.62
C MET A 143 0.42 -1.54 -3.35
N VAL A 144 -0.77 -1.10 -3.72
CA VAL A 144 -2.01 -1.89 -3.65
C VAL A 144 -2.46 -2.22 -5.07
N ASP A 145 -2.72 -3.49 -5.35
CA ASP A 145 -3.16 -3.94 -6.68
C ASP A 145 -4.65 -3.64 -6.92
N PHE A 146 -4.96 -2.34 -7.08
CA PHE A 146 -6.33 -1.91 -7.40
C PHE A 146 -6.87 -2.49 -8.70
N PRO A 147 -6.08 -2.62 -9.78
CA PRO A 147 -6.53 -3.30 -10.98
C PRO A 147 -7.08 -4.70 -10.71
N HIS A 148 -6.40 -5.48 -9.86
CA HIS A 148 -6.85 -6.80 -9.46
C HIS A 148 -8.18 -6.75 -8.68
N VAL A 149 -8.31 -5.82 -7.73
CA VAL A 149 -9.56 -5.61 -6.98
C VAL A 149 -10.70 -5.21 -7.92
N MET A 150 -10.49 -4.24 -8.81
CA MET A 150 -11.51 -3.75 -9.75
C MET A 150 -12.02 -4.87 -10.65
N ARG A 151 -11.14 -5.76 -11.14
CA ARG A 151 -11.54 -6.92 -11.95
C ARG A 151 -12.41 -7.92 -11.18
N GLN A 152 -12.10 -8.19 -9.91
CA GLN A 152 -12.96 -9.04 -9.06
C GLN A 152 -14.35 -8.41 -8.87
N LEU A 153 -14.43 -7.09 -8.89
CA LEU A 153 -15.69 -6.34 -8.81
C LEU A 153 -16.42 -6.21 -10.16
N GLY A 154 -15.80 -6.66 -11.25
CA GLY A 154 -16.41 -6.67 -12.59
C GLY A 154 -16.04 -5.45 -13.46
N VAL A 155 -15.03 -4.68 -13.05
CA VAL A 155 -14.53 -3.53 -13.81
C VAL A 155 -13.14 -3.83 -14.36
N ASP A 156 -12.94 -3.74 -15.67
CA ASP A 156 -11.62 -3.82 -16.28
C ASP A 156 -10.99 -2.43 -16.40
N PRO A 157 -10.00 -2.06 -15.56
CA PRO A 157 -9.36 -0.76 -15.58
C PRO A 157 -8.50 -0.52 -16.83
N PHE A 158 -8.19 -1.59 -17.56
CA PHE A 158 -7.37 -1.52 -18.78
C PHE A 158 -8.19 -1.52 -20.06
N SER A 159 -9.51 -1.70 -19.98
CA SER A 159 -10.42 -1.69 -21.15
C SER A 159 -9.97 -2.64 -22.25
N GLY A 160 -9.53 -3.85 -21.88
CA GLY A 160 -9.01 -4.86 -22.81
C GLY A 160 -7.59 -4.61 -23.33
N HIS A 161 -6.85 -3.66 -22.74
CA HIS A 161 -5.46 -3.34 -23.12
C HIS A 161 -4.43 -3.85 -22.09
N GLY A 162 -4.82 -4.73 -21.18
CA GLY A 162 -3.88 -5.40 -20.27
C GLY A 162 -2.98 -6.38 -21.04
N TRP A 163 -1.73 -6.49 -20.67
CA TRP A 163 -0.77 -7.35 -21.37
C TRP A 163 -1.03 -8.85 -21.16
N GLU A 164 -1.83 -9.24 -20.19
CA GLU A 164 -2.35 -10.61 -20.05
C GLU A 164 -3.18 -11.09 -21.26
N GLU A 165 -3.60 -10.17 -22.14
CA GLU A 165 -4.21 -10.53 -23.40
C GLU A 165 -3.25 -11.30 -24.32
N TYR A 166 -1.93 -11.06 -24.18
CA TYR A 166 -0.92 -11.83 -24.91
C TYR A 166 -0.84 -13.29 -24.45
N ASP A 167 -1.10 -13.57 -23.17
CA ASP A 167 -1.12 -14.94 -22.65
C ASP A 167 -2.24 -15.76 -23.29
N ALA A 168 -3.32 -15.09 -23.71
CA ALA A 168 -4.43 -15.67 -24.45
C ALA A 168 -4.23 -15.64 -25.98
N GLY A 169 -3.05 -15.25 -26.46
CA GLY A 169 -2.71 -15.13 -27.88
C GLY A 169 -3.42 -14.00 -28.62
N ARG A 170 -4.00 -13.02 -27.90
CA ARG A 170 -4.69 -11.89 -28.50
C ARG A 170 -3.74 -10.73 -28.79
N LYS A 171 -3.97 -10.05 -29.92
CA LYS A 171 -3.25 -8.82 -30.26
C LYS A 171 -3.96 -7.63 -29.63
N ILE A 172 -3.24 -6.86 -28.82
CA ILE A 172 -3.77 -5.66 -28.20
C ILE A 172 -3.69 -4.49 -29.21
N PRO A 173 -4.81 -3.88 -29.60
CA PRO A 173 -4.80 -2.72 -30.48
C PRO A 173 -4.26 -1.49 -29.75
N PRO A 174 -3.65 -0.52 -30.46
CA PRO A 174 -3.31 0.77 -29.88
C PRO A 174 -4.55 1.49 -29.33
N ARG A 175 -4.38 2.25 -28.24
CA ARG A 175 -5.45 3.12 -27.75
C ARG A 175 -5.63 4.29 -28.74
N PRO A 176 -6.85 4.59 -29.19
CA PRO A 176 -7.08 5.64 -30.19
C PRO A 176 -6.81 7.05 -29.66
N ASP A 177 -6.82 7.24 -28.36
CA ASP A 177 -6.60 8.50 -27.63
C ASP A 177 -5.19 8.65 -27.04
N ALA A 178 -4.32 7.68 -27.27
CA ALA A 178 -2.92 7.70 -26.84
C ALA A 178 -2.04 8.41 -27.87
N ALA A 179 -2.17 9.73 -28.00
CA ALA A 179 -1.34 10.58 -28.84
C ALA A 179 -0.63 11.67 -28.03
#